data_ee72295b26072fd3fbbf7413ac1c01e5
#
_entry.id   ee72295b26072fd3fbbf7413ac1c01e5
#
_cell.length_a   1.000
_cell.length_b   1.000
_cell.length_c   1.000
_cell.angle_alpha   90.00
_cell.angle_beta   90.00
_cell.angle_gamma   90.00
#
_symmetry.space_group_name_H-M   'P 1'
#
loop_
_entity.id
_entity.type
_entity.pdbx_description
1 polymer ?
#
loop_
_entity_poly.entity_id
_entity_poly.type
_entity_poly.pdbx_seq_one_letter_code
_entity_poly.pdbx_strand_id
1 'polypeptide(L)' 'MTAAIKNAPLGRVDRKIALLRYVERLPLPDIAAQTHYSRTAVGYRLKSIEKMLNV' A
#
# COMPACT_ATOMS: atom_id res chain seq x y z
N MET A 1 -4.40 5.32 11.27
CA MET A 1 -4.13 4.68 9.95
C MET A 1 -3.66 3.23 10.10
N THR A 2 -2.74 2.94 11.00
CA THR A 2 -2.24 1.57 11.17
C THR A 2 -3.34 0.57 11.50
N ALA A 3 -4.23 0.92 12.42
CA ALA A 3 -5.35 0.04 12.79
C ALA A 3 -6.28 -0.21 11.61
N ALA A 4 -6.57 0.83 10.82
CA ALA A 4 -7.41 0.69 9.64
C ALA A 4 -6.79 -0.26 8.62
N ILE A 5 -5.47 -0.18 8.43
CA ILE A 5 -4.77 -1.06 7.51
C ILE A 5 -4.80 -2.51 8.01
N LYS A 6 -4.57 -2.73 9.29
CA LYS A 6 -4.58 -4.07 9.87
C LYS A 6 -5.96 -4.71 9.82
N ASN A 7 -7.02 -3.91 9.96
CA ASN A 7 -8.39 -4.40 9.98
C ASN A 7 -9.04 -4.49 8.60
N ALA A 8 -8.43 -3.88 7.58
CA ALA A 8 -8.97 -3.92 6.23
C ALA A 8 -8.77 -5.31 5.60
N PRO A 9 -9.67 -5.73 4.69
CA PRO A 9 -9.53 -7.03 4.02
C PRO A 9 -8.50 -6.98 2.91
N LEU A 10 -7.24 -6.69 3.27
CA LEU A 10 -6.13 -6.59 2.33
C LEU A 10 -5.30 -7.87 2.35
N GLY A 11 -4.79 -8.25 1.17
CA GLY A 11 -3.81 -9.30 1.09
C GLY A 11 -2.50 -8.91 1.72
N ARG A 12 -1.58 -9.88 1.88
CA ARG A 12 -0.29 -9.64 2.52
C ARG A 12 0.50 -8.54 1.83
N VAL A 13 0.56 -8.58 0.50
CA VAL A 13 1.32 -7.61 -0.29
C VAL A 13 0.66 -6.23 -0.20
N ASP A 14 -0.65 -6.16 -0.36
CA ASP A 14 -1.36 -4.88 -0.30
C ASP A 14 -1.24 -4.26 1.09
N ARG A 15 -1.26 -5.06 2.13
CA ARG A 15 -1.08 -4.57 3.49
C ARG A 15 0.31 -3.97 3.68
N LYS A 16 1.34 -4.63 3.14
CA LYS A 16 2.70 -4.11 3.19
C LYS A 16 2.81 -2.80 2.43
N ILE A 17 2.23 -2.73 1.24
CA ILE A 17 2.23 -1.50 0.44
C ILE A 17 1.54 -0.36 1.20
N ALA A 18 0.41 -0.65 1.80
CA ALA A 18 -0.34 0.35 2.55
C ALA A 18 0.46 0.88 3.74
N LEU A 19 1.12 0.00 4.49
CA LEU A 19 1.95 0.40 5.61
C LEU A 19 3.12 1.27 5.15
N LEU A 20 3.79 0.88 4.07
CA LEU A 20 4.90 1.66 3.54
C LEU A 20 4.46 3.04 3.07
N ARG A 21 3.28 3.13 2.47
CA ARG A 21 2.79 4.41 1.93
C ARG A 21 2.20 5.31 3.00
N TYR A 22 1.36 4.78 3.89
CA TYR A 22 0.60 5.61 4.81
C TYR A 22 1.26 5.79 6.17
N VAL A 23 1.97 4.80 6.65
CA VAL A 23 2.64 4.88 7.95
C VAL A 23 4.06 5.40 7.78
N GLU A 24 4.84 4.82 6.87
CA GLU A 24 6.23 5.23 6.64
C GLU A 24 6.35 6.36 5.64
N ARG A 25 5.30 6.65 4.88
CA ARG A 25 5.21 7.77 3.94
C ARG A 25 6.29 7.72 2.85
N LEU A 26 6.58 6.52 2.36
CA LEU A 26 7.56 6.36 1.31
C LEU A 26 6.99 6.74 -0.06
N PRO A 27 7.81 7.28 -0.97
CA PRO A 27 7.37 7.53 -2.34
C PRO A 27 7.26 6.20 -3.12
N LEU A 28 6.52 6.23 -4.23
CA LEU A 28 6.27 5.03 -5.03
C LEU A 28 7.54 4.29 -5.44
N PRO A 29 8.63 4.95 -5.88
CA PRO A 29 9.84 4.22 -6.25
C PRO A 29 10.41 3.38 -5.12
N ASP A 30 10.37 3.90 -3.89
CA ASP A 30 10.90 3.17 -2.73
C ASP A 30 10.01 1.97 -2.40
N ILE A 31 8.69 2.14 -2.49
CA ILE A 31 7.77 1.04 -2.25
C ILE A 31 7.97 -0.05 -3.31
N ALA A 32 8.11 0.35 -4.57
CA ALA A 32 8.36 -0.59 -5.66
C ALA A 32 9.64 -1.39 -5.42
N ALA A 33 10.71 -0.72 -4.99
CA ALA A 33 11.98 -1.38 -4.71
C ALA A 33 11.85 -2.40 -3.57
N GLN A 34 11.11 -2.06 -2.51
CA GLN A 34 10.96 -2.95 -1.36
C GLN A 34 10.01 -4.12 -1.62
N THR A 35 9.05 -3.96 -2.53
CA THR A 35 8.06 -4.99 -2.81
C THR A 35 8.37 -5.78 -4.07
N HIS A 36 9.41 -5.39 -4.81
CA HIS A 36 9.80 -6.00 -6.10
C HIS A 36 8.74 -5.85 -7.19
N TYR A 37 7.86 -4.87 -7.06
CA TYR A 37 6.89 -4.52 -8.09
C TYR A 37 7.34 -3.25 -8.81
N SER A 38 6.80 -3.03 -10.02
CA SER A 38 7.02 -1.77 -10.72
C SER A 38 6.23 -0.64 -10.07
N ARG A 39 6.64 0.61 -10.33
CA ARG A 39 5.90 1.77 -9.84
C ARG A 39 4.45 1.77 -10.34
N THR A 40 4.26 1.37 -11.59
CA THR A 40 2.92 1.30 -12.17
C THR A 40 2.05 0.30 -11.41
N ALA A 41 2.59 -0.88 -11.13
CA ALA A 41 1.85 -1.91 -10.38
C ALA A 41 1.53 -1.43 -8.96
N VAL A 42 2.48 -0.79 -8.29
CA VAL A 42 2.25 -0.23 -6.95
C VAL A 42 1.15 0.83 -7.01
N GLY A 43 1.15 1.69 -8.03
CA GLY A 43 0.13 2.71 -8.22
C GLY A 43 -1.26 2.12 -8.36
N TYR A 44 -1.41 1.08 -9.16
CA TYR A 44 -2.70 0.40 -9.32
C TYR A 44 -3.17 -0.23 -8.02
N ARG A 45 -2.27 -0.89 -7.30
CA ARG A 45 -2.60 -1.50 -6.03
C ARG A 45 -3.01 -0.46 -5.00
N LEU A 46 -2.34 0.70 -4.98
CA LEU A 46 -2.71 1.79 -4.08
C LEU A 46 -4.09 2.34 -4.37
N LYS A 47 -4.50 2.45 -5.63
CA LYS A 47 -5.85 2.88 -5.96
C LYS A 47 -6.89 1.94 -5.36
N SER A 48 -6.65 0.64 -5.47
CA SER A 48 -7.52 -0.38 -4.91
C SER A 48 -7.53 -0.30 -3.37
N ILE A 49 -6.36 -0.13 -2.78
CA ILE A 49 -6.20 -0.01 -1.33
C ILE A 49 -6.94 1.22 -0.80
N GLU A 50 -6.84 2.35 -1.50
CA GLU A 50 -7.55 3.57 -1.12
C GLU A 50 -9.06 3.34 -1.02
N LYS A 51 -9.62 2.61 -1.97
CA LYS A 51 -11.04 2.27 -1.94
C LYS A 51 -11.38 1.41 -0.74
N MET A 52 -10.52 0.44 -0.43
CA MET A 52 -10.74 -0.45 0.71
C MET A 52 -10.64 0.28 2.05
N LEU A 53 -9.72 1.23 2.15
CA LEU A 53 -9.52 2.02 3.36
C LEU A 53 -10.47 3.22 3.43
N ASN A 54 -11.16 3.51 2.36
CA ASN A 54 -12.11 4.62 2.29
C ASN A 54 -11.43 5.99 2.52
N VAL A 55 -10.27 6.15 1.91
CA VAL A 55 -9.50 7.40 1.99
C VAL A 55 -9.40 8.07 0.63
#